data_0634edc3810f8bd9b6c92c7a215fea82
#
_entry.id   0634edc3810f8bd9b6c92c7a215fea82
#
_cell.length_a   1.000
_cell.length_b   1.000
_cell.length_c   1.000
_cell.angle_alpha   90.00
_cell.angle_beta   90.00
_cell.angle_gamma   90.00
#
_symmetry.space_group_name_H-M   'P 1'
#
loop_
_entity.id
_entity.type
_entity.pdbx_description
1 polymer ?
#
loop_
_entity_poly.entity_id
_entity_poly.type
_entity_poly.pdbx_seq_one_letter_code
_entity_poly.pdbx_strand_id
1 'polypeptide(L)'
;MEDRALKSLNHFSIFRFTEEYWRLESADRRDVHRSWFAGLQEVAGLGTVHRYQLFPTEPLADLMLWCAVEADSNEAPAKFFEGFAKATVPHRRYVEPRISLWGLTRRSQYSKSRSRQEVDPFGEKRAPYLIIYPFTKTADWYLMNQETRQGMMNEHIRIGKRYESIKQLLLYSFGLQDQEFVVVYETDDLAVFSQLVNDLRMTEARRFTLGDTPVHTAVYHTPEEALSIWC
;
A
#
# COMPACT_ATOMS: atom_id res chain seq x y z
N MET A 1 14.92 -26.93 3.59
CA MET A 1 13.81 -26.12 4.11
C MET A 1 13.54 -25.08 3.04
N GLU A 2 12.48 -25.25 2.25
CA GLU A 2 12.04 -24.23 1.31
C GLU A 2 11.72 -22.97 2.12
N ASP A 3 12.36 -21.87 1.72
CA ASP A 3 12.09 -20.52 2.22
C ASP A 3 10.64 -20.16 1.82
N ARG A 4 9.71 -20.50 2.72
CA ARG A 4 8.28 -20.23 2.57
C ARG A 4 8.14 -18.73 2.70
N ALA A 5 8.30 -18.01 1.58
CA ALA A 5 8.02 -16.58 1.53
C ALA A 5 6.62 -16.38 2.11
N LEU A 6 6.53 -15.72 3.27
CA LEU A 6 5.27 -15.41 3.93
C LEU A 6 4.33 -14.77 2.90
N LYS A 7 3.23 -15.47 2.59
CA LYS A 7 2.20 -14.95 1.73
C LYS A 7 1.36 -13.98 2.56
N SER A 8 1.39 -12.71 2.22
CA SER A 8 0.60 -11.70 2.92
C SER A 8 -0.42 -11.05 2.00
N LEU A 9 -1.59 -10.76 2.55
CA LEU A 9 -2.54 -9.82 1.99
C LEU A 9 -2.19 -8.43 2.52
N ASN A 10 -2.06 -7.46 1.63
CA ASN A 10 -1.84 -6.07 1.97
C ASN A 10 -3.00 -5.24 1.43
N HIS A 11 -3.64 -4.49 2.31
CA HIS A 11 -4.84 -3.72 2.03
C HIS A 11 -4.63 -2.27 2.42
N PHE A 12 -4.83 -1.37 1.47
CA PHE A 12 -4.78 0.07 1.64
C PHE A 12 -6.17 0.63 1.50
N SER A 13 -6.67 1.28 2.53
CA SER A 13 -7.96 1.98 2.52
C SER A 13 -7.74 3.46 2.71
N ILE A 14 -8.27 4.26 1.80
CA ILE A 14 -8.24 5.70 1.84
C ILE A 14 -9.60 6.21 2.28
N PHE A 15 -9.60 7.10 3.28
CA PHE A 15 -10.78 7.65 3.90
C PHE A 15 -10.79 9.19 3.87
N ARG A 16 -11.99 9.73 3.80
CA ARG A 16 -12.28 11.12 4.08
C ARG A 16 -13.09 11.21 5.38
N PHE A 17 -12.77 12.17 6.23
CA PHE A 17 -13.63 12.50 7.34
C PHE A 17 -14.83 13.32 6.85
N THR A 18 -16.01 12.98 7.34
CA THR A 18 -17.26 13.64 6.94
C THR A 18 -17.40 15.00 7.63
N GLU A 19 -18.36 15.83 7.16
CA GLU A 19 -18.69 17.06 7.87
C GLU A 19 -19.20 16.79 9.30
N GLU A 20 -19.88 15.67 9.53
CA GLU A 20 -20.35 15.30 10.87
C GLU A 20 -19.17 15.02 11.81
N TYR A 21 -18.09 14.41 11.30
CA TYR A 21 -16.87 14.25 12.08
C TYR A 21 -16.25 15.59 12.47
N TRP A 22 -16.16 16.55 11.55
CA TRP A 22 -15.56 17.85 11.80
C TRP A 22 -16.39 18.75 12.72
N ARG A 23 -17.71 18.47 12.88
CA ARG A 23 -18.59 19.14 13.86
C ARG A 23 -18.44 18.61 15.27
N LEU A 24 -17.77 17.47 15.48
CA LEU A 24 -17.52 16.92 16.81
C LEU A 24 -16.48 17.78 17.55
N GLU A 25 -16.62 17.82 18.87
CA GLU A 25 -15.59 18.35 19.74
C GLU A 25 -14.34 17.43 19.71
N SER A 26 -13.18 17.98 20.04
CA SER A 26 -11.90 17.26 19.99
C SER A 26 -11.91 15.95 20.81
N ALA A 27 -12.57 15.95 21.97
CA ALA A 27 -12.70 14.77 22.80
C ALA A 27 -13.51 13.64 22.11
N ASP A 28 -14.62 14.01 21.47
CA ASP A 28 -15.48 13.06 20.77
C ASP A 28 -14.78 12.49 19.52
N ARG A 29 -14.01 13.32 18.80
CA ARG A 29 -13.18 12.84 17.69
C ARG A 29 -12.16 11.79 18.15
N ARG A 30 -11.52 12.02 19.31
CA ARG A 30 -10.60 11.01 19.91
C ARG A 30 -11.31 9.70 20.24
N ASP A 31 -12.55 9.77 20.74
CA ASP A 31 -13.34 8.59 21.06
C ASP A 31 -13.74 7.81 19.81
N VAL A 32 -14.11 8.50 18.72
CA VAL A 32 -14.33 7.87 17.41
C VAL A 32 -13.07 7.10 16.95
N HIS A 33 -11.90 7.75 16.98
CA HIS A 33 -10.65 7.09 16.61
C HIS A 33 -10.35 5.90 17.51
N ARG A 34 -10.44 6.07 18.82
CA ARG A 34 -10.14 5.02 19.80
C ARG A 34 -11.01 3.78 19.58
N SER A 35 -12.32 3.96 19.44
CA SER A 35 -13.24 2.85 19.24
C SER A 35 -13.05 2.17 17.89
N TRP A 36 -12.81 2.93 16.81
CA TRP A 36 -12.58 2.37 15.50
C TRP A 36 -11.29 1.54 15.45
N PHE A 37 -10.18 2.09 15.96
CA PHE A 37 -8.91 1.39 15.95
C PHE A 37 -8.87 0.22 16.93
N ALA A 38 -9.59 0.28 18.06
CA ALA A 38 -9.77 -0.88 18.93
C ALA A 38 -10.46 -2.04 18.18
N GLY A 39 -11.54 -1.74 17.45
CA GLY A 39 -12.20 -2.75 16.61
C GLY A 39 -11.30 -3.32 15.51
N LEU A 40 -10.43 -2.49 14.90
CA LEU A 40 -9.47 -2.99 13.91
C LEU A 40 -8.42 -3.91 14.53
N GLN A 41 -7.96 -3.66 15.76
CA GLN A 41 -7.01 -4.54 16.46
C GLN A 41 -7.57 -5.93 16.78
N GLU A 42 -8.89 -6.07 16.86
CA GLU A 42 -9.57 -7.35 17.09
C GLU A 42 -9.75 -8.19 15.81
N VAL A 43 -9.38 -7.64 14.64
CA VAL A 43 -9.51 -8.36 13.36
C VAL A 43 -8.56 -9.54 13.33
N ALA A 44 -9.10 -10.74 13.19
CA ALA A 44 -8.35 -11.98 13.19
C ALA A 44 -7.28 -12.03 12.11
N GLY A 45 -6.04 -12.35 12.48
CA GLY A 45 -4.91 -12.48 11.57
C GLY A 45 -4.32 -11.13 11.11
N LEU A 46 -4.83 -10.00 11.63
CA LEU A 46 -4.25 -8.69 11.36
C LEU A 46 -2.91 -8.57 12.11
N GLY A 47 -1.82 -8.42 11.36
CA GLY A 47 -0.49 -8.22 11.92
C GLY A 47 -0.27 -6.78 12.32
N THR A 48 -0.46 -5.85 11.37
CA THR A 48 -0.17 -4.42 11.58
C THR A 48 -1.23 -3.54 10.94
N VAL A 49 -1.50 -2.39 11.57
CA VAL A 49 -2.29 -1.27 11.00
C VAL A 49 -1.47 -0.01 11.09
N HIS A 50 -0.98 0.46 9.96
CA HIS A 50 -0.26 1.72 9.87
C HIS A 50 -1.17 2.85 9.40
N ARG A 51 -0.94 4.06 9.94
CA ARG A 51 -1.72 5.26 9.70
C ARG A 51 -0.90 6.27 8.94
N TYR A 52 -1.49 6.82 7.88
CA TYR A 52 -0.83 7.81 7.04
C TYR A 52 -1.76 8.98 6.79
N GLN A 53 -1.23 10.18 6.91
CA GLN A 53 -1.89 11.42 6.53
C GLN A 53 -1.87 11.57 5.01
N LEU A 54 -3.00 11.94 4.42
CA LEU A 54 -3.13 12.26 2.99
C LEU A 54 -3.34 13.75 2.74
N PHE A 55 -4.27 14.41 3.45
CA PHE A 55 -4.37 15.86 3.32
C PHE A 55 -3.11 16.53 3.90
N PRO A 56 -2.44 17.48 3.19
CA PRO A 56 -2.85 18.18 1.98
C PRO A 56 -2.29 17.60 0.65
N THR A 57 -1.63 16.44 0.63
CA THR A 57 -1.17 15.82 -0.63
C THR A 57 -2.34 15.36 -1.51
N GLU A 58 -3.48 15.04 -0.87
CA GLU A 58 -4.75 14.66 -1.49
C GLU A 58 -5.85 15.58 -0.98
N PRO A 59 -6.50 16.39 -1.83
CA PRO A 59 -7.50 17.34 -1.38
C PRO A 59 -8.83 16.71 -0.97
N LEU A 60 -9.10 15.47 -1.38
CA LEU A 60 -10.37 14.77 -1.17
C LEU A 60 -10.26 13.57 -0.23
N ALA A 61 -9.12 13.43 0.47
CA ALA A 61 -8.90 12.35 1.41
C ALA A 61 -8.01 12.80 2.58
N ASP A 62 -8.25 12.26 3.75
CA ASP A 62 -7.58 12.65 4.98
C ASP A 62 -6.62 11.58 5.49
N LEU A 63 -7.06 10.33 5.50
CA LEU A 63 -6.39 9.20 6.14
C LEU A 63 -6.25 8.02 5.19
N MET A 64 -5.07 7.41 5.18
CA MET A 64 -4.87 6.07 4.63
C MET A 64 -4.51 5.09 5.74
N LEU A 65 -5.11 3.91 5.71
CA LEU A 65 -4.75 2.77 6.52
C LEU A 65 -4.06 1.72 5.64
N TRP A 66 -2.91 1.25 6.07
CA TRP A 66 -2.27 0.07 5.52
C TRP A 66 -2.39 -1.08 6.52
N CYS A 67 -3.11 -2.13 6.14
CA CYS A 67 -3.28 -3.36 6.89
C CYS A 67 -2.51 -4.50 6.23
N ALA A 68 -1.65 -5.17 6.98
CA ALA A 68 -0.95 -6.38 6.55
C ALA A 68 -1.46 -7.60 7.32
N VAL A 69 -1.80 -8.65 6.59
CA VAL A 69 -2.40 -9.88 7.11
C VAL A 69 -1.64 -11.09 6.59
N GLU A 70 -1.32 -12.04 7.46
CA GLU A 70 -0.82 -13.34 7.01
C GLU A 70 -1.90 -14.08 6.22
N ALA A 71 -1.55 -14.53 5.00
CA ALA A 71 -2.48 -15.19 4.08
C ALA A 71 -2.09 -16.69 3.89
N ASP A 72 -1.77 -17.36 4.98
CA ASP A 72 -1.33 -18.76 4.97
C ASP A 72 -2.48 -19.76 4.77
N SER A 73 -3.72 -19.34 4.99
CA SER A 73 -4.93 -20.13 4.73
C SER A 73 -5.82 -19.47 3.69
N ASN A 74 -6.65 -20.28 3.00
CA ASN A 74 -7.61 -19.78 2.02
C ASN A 74 -8.72 -18.92 2.65
N GLU A 75 -8.93 -19.04 3.96
CA GLU A 75 -9.96 -18.30 4.70
C GLU A 75 -9.46 -16.96 5.24
N ALA A 76 -8.14 -16.77 5.39
CA ALA A 76 -7.57 -15.59 6.02
C ALA A 76 -8.02 -14.27 5.34
N PRO A 77 -8.02 -14.14 4.00
CA PRO A 77 -8.54 -12.95 3.34
C PRO A 77 -10.00 -12.65 3.64
N ALA A 78 -10.86 -13.68 3.63
CA ALA A 78 -12.29 -13.51 3.91
C ALA A 78 -12.54 -13.07 5.35
N LYS A 79 -11.85 -13.67 6.32
CA LYS A 79 -11.92 -13.28 7.74
C LYS A 79 -11.45 -11.83 7.95
N PHE A 80 -10.37 -11.44 7.27
CA PHE A 80 -9.90 -10.06 7.31
C PHE A 80 -10.95 -9.08 6.78
N PHE A 81 -11.49 -9.31 5.57
CA PHE A 81 -12.47 -8.40 4.97
C PHE A 81 -13.75 -8.31 5.81
N GLU A 82 -14.23 -9.43 6.35
CA GLU A 82 -15.37 -9.43 7.27
C GLU A 82 -15.07 -8.63 8.55
N GLY A 83 -13.93 -8.90 9.20
CA GLY A 83 -13.53 -8.20 10.43
C GLY A 83 -13.31 -6.71 10.20
N PHE A 84 -12.62 -6.34 9.11
CA PHE A 84 -12.42 -4.93 8.74
C PHE A 84 -13.74 -4.20 8.49
N ALA A 85 -14.69 -4.84 7.82
CA ALA A 85 -16.02 -4.28 7.62
C ALA A 85 -16.76 -4.11 8.94
N LYS A 86 -16.78 -5.12 9.81
CA LYS A 86 -17.41 -5.06 11.15
C LYS A 86 -16.81 -3.93 12.00
N ALA A 87 -15.50 -3.75 11.98
CA ALA A 87 -14.83 -2.67 12.70
C ALA A 87 -15.14 -1.28 12.13
N THR A 88 -15.31 -1.16 10.81
CA THR A 88 -15.44 0.14 10.13
C THR A 88 -16.88 0.61 9.97
N VAL A 89 -17.83 -0.30 9.72
CA VAL A 89 -19.25 0.04 9.48
C VAL A 89 -19.88 0.92 10.58
N PRO A 90 -19.63 0.69 11.88
CA PRO A 90 -20.20 1.54 12.94
C PRO A 90 -19.74 3.01 12.86
N HIS A 91 -18.61 3.26 12.19
CA HIS A 91 -18.01 4.58 12.07
C HIS A 91 -18.30 5.28 10.73
N ARG A 92 -19.08 4.65 9.82
CA ARG A 92 -19.42 5.18 8.47
C ARG A 92 -20.09 6.57 8.49
N ARG A 93 -20.67 6.95 9.59
CA ARG A 93 -21.18 8.32 9.81
C ARG A 93 -20.06 9.35 9.79
N TYR A 94 -18.87 9.00 10.28
CA TYR A 94 -17.74 9.89 10.49
C TYR A 94 -16.61 9.69 9.47
N VAL A 95 -16.49 8.50 8.90
CA VAL A 95 -15.41 8.14 7.98
C VAL A 95 -15.99 7.54 6.69
N GLU A 96 -15.70 8.18 5.57
CA GLU A 96 -16.15 7.76 4.25
C GLU A 96 -15.01 7.05 3.51
N PRO A 97 -15.10 5.75 3.18
CA PRO A 97 -14.14 5.10 2.29
C PRO A 97 -14.19 5.71 0.89
N ARG A 98 -13.04 6.05 0.34
CA ARG A 98 -12.88 6.64 -0.99
C ARG A 98 -12.26 5.65 -1.97
N ILE A 99 -11.18 5.00 -1.56
CA ILE A 99 -10.41 4.09 -2.41
C ILE A 99 -10.01 2.89 -1.56
N SER A 100 -9.99 1.73 -2.19
CA SER A 100 -9.41 0.51 -1.65
C SER A 100 -8.50 -0.12 -2.70
N LEU A 101 -7.23 -0.29 -2.36
CA LEU A 101 -6.24 -1.00 -3.16
C LEU A 101 -5.69 -2.15 -2.34
N TRP A 102 -5.64 -3.35 -2.92
CA TRP A 102 -5.09 -4.49 -2.20
C TRP A 102 -4.51 -5.54 -3.15
N GLY A 103 -3.68 -6.40 -2.61
CA GLY A 103 -3.09 -7.50 -3.33
C GLY A 103 -2.30 -8.42 -2.43
N LEU A 104 -1.79 -9.49 -3.02
CA LEU A 104 -1.03 -10.52 -2.34
C LEU A 104 0.47 -10.38 -2.65
N THR A 105 1.32 -10.60 -1.66
CA THR A 105 2.75 -10.76 -1.92
C THR A 105 2.99 -12.06 -2.69
N ARG A 106 3.92 -12.01 -3.62
CA ARG A 106 4.36 -13.15 -4.41
C ARG A 106 5.85 -13.01 -4.71
N ARG A 107 6.55 -14.14 -4.75
CA ARG A 107 7.96 -14.14 -5.17
C ARG A 107 8.08 -13.60 -6.60
N SER A 108 9.00 -12.66 -6.80
CA SER A 108 9.29 -12.12 -8.13
C SER A 108 9.81 -13.21 -9.06
N GLN A 109 9.29 -13.27 -10.28
CA GLN A 109 9.80 -14.16 -11.33
C GLN A 109 11.09 -13.64 -12.01
N TYR A 110 11.47 -12.38 -11.75
CA TYR A 110 12.63 -11.71 -12.36
C TYR A 110 13.82 -11.62 -11.41
N SER A 111 13.69 -12.00 -10.15
CA SER A 111 14.76 -11.97 -9.15
C SER A 111 14.95 -13.33 -8.49
N LYS A 112 16.22 -13.77 -8.36
CA LYS A 112 16.55 -15.05 -7.73
C LYS A 112 16.47 -15.01 -6.20
N SER A 113 16.58 -13.83 -5.60
CA SER A 113 16.58 -13.64 -4.16
C SER A 113 15.75 -12.43 -3.76
N ARG A 114 15.35 -12.37 -2.50
CA ARG A 114 14.71 -11.19 -1.89
C ARG A 114 15.64 -9.99 -1.97
N SER A 115 15.12 -8.82 -2.31
CA SER A 115 15.88 -7.58 -2.31
C SER A 115 16.06 -7.05 -0.89
N ARG A 116 17.23 -6.45 -0.58
CA ARG A 116 17.41 -5.68 0.65
C ARG A 116 16.53 -4.43 0.70
N GLN A 117 16.05 -3.97 -0.47
CA GLN A 117 15.14 -2.85 -0.62
C GLN A 117 13.66 -3.27 -0.52
N GLU A 118 13.37 -4.52 -0.18
CA GLU A 118 11.99 -4.96 -0.02
C GLU A 118 11.40 -4.45 1.29
N VAL A 119 10.22 -3.82 1.21
CA VAL A 119 9.47 -3.40 2.39
C VAL A 119 8.93 -4.64 3.10
N ASP A 120 9.17 -4.74 4.40
CA ASP A 120 8.51 -5.73 5.24
C ASP A 120 7.12 -5.20 5.65
N PRO A 121 6.02 -5.83 5.18
CA PRO A 121 4.68 -5.35 5.50
C PRO A 121 4.33 -5.49 6.99
N PHE A 122 5.02 -6.36 7.73
CA PHE A 122 4.80 -6.58 9.16
C PHE A 122 5.76 -5.80 10.05
N GLY A 123 6.72 -5.10 9.45
CA GLY A 123 7.68 -4.30 10.20
C GLY A 123 7.00 -3.15 10.96
N GLU A 124 7.46 -2.88 12.18
CA GLU A 124 6.96 -1.77 13.01
C GLU A 124 7.47 -0.40 12.54
N LYS A 125 8.70 -0.36 12.04
CA LYS A 125 9.33 0.89 11.57
C LYS A 125 8.93 1.19 10.14
N ARG A 126 8.39 2.39 9.93
CA ARG A 126 8.01 2.93 8.63
C ARG A 126 8.89 4.11 8.27
N ALA A 127 9.13 4.30 6.97
CA ALA A 127 9.71 5.54 6.48
C ALA A 127 8.68 6.70 6.59
N PRO A 128 9.13 7.96 6.63
CA PRO A 128 8.24 9.12 6.70
C PRO A 128 7.22 9.19 5.57
N TYR A 129 7.58 8.73 4.37
CA TYR A 129 6.70 8.80 3.21
C TYR A 129 6.39 7.42 2.66
N LEU A 130 5.11 7.20 2.35
CA LEU A 130 4.58 6.07 1.61
C LEU A 130 4.01 6.56 0.29
N ILE A 131 4.40 5.94 -0.82
CA ILE A 131 3.82 6.21 -2.12
C ILE A 131 3.21 4.91 -2.65
N ILE A 132 1.93 4.93 -2.99
CA ILE A 132 1.24 3.78 -3.56
C ILE A 132 0.49 4.17 -4.84
N TYR A 133 0.39 3.22 -5.76
CA TYR A 133 -0.44 3.40 -6.96
C TYR A 133 -0.81 2.05 -7.59
N PRO A 134 -1.98 1.98 -8.26
CA PRO A 134 -2.33 0.85 -9.10
C PRO A 134 -1.42 0.80 -10.33
N PHE A 135 -1.14 -0.40 -10.83
CA PHE A 135 -0.28 -0.57 -11.99
C PHE A 135 -0.80 -1.69 -12.88
N THR A 136 -0.81 -1.43 -14.19
CA THR A 136 -1.29 -2.37 -15.20
C THR A 136 -0.35 -2.37 -16.41
N LYS A 137 -0.01 -3.54 -16.92
CA LYS A 137 0.76 -3.73 -18.14
C LYS A 137 -0.14 -3.80 -19.37
N THR A 138 0.44 -3.54 -20.54
CA THR A 138 -0.23 -3.77 -21.82
C THR A 138 -0.33 -5.28 -22.13
N ALA A 139 -1.28 -5.66 -22.99
CA ALA A 139 -1.38 -7.04 -23.45
C ALA A 139 -0.07 -7.54 -24.10
N ASP A 140 0.62 -6.67 -24.85
CA ASP A 140 1.88 -7.01 -25.53
C ASP A 140 2.97 -7.43 -24.55
N TRP A 141 2.96 -6.89 -23.31
CA TRP A 141 3.88 -7.35 -22.27
C TRP A 141 3.77 -8.84 -22.01
N TYR A 142 2.56 -9.35 -21.92
CA TYR A 142 2.29 -10.77 -21.60
C TYR A 142 2.51 -11.69 -22.79
N LEU A 143 2.34 -11.17 -24.01
CA LEU A 143 2.56 -11.93 -25.25
C LEU A 143 4.03 -12.08 -25.62
N MET A 144 4.91 -11.26 -25.04
CA MET A 144 6.36 -11.42 -25.23
C MET A 144 6.87 -12.69 -24.56
N ASN A 145 7.95 -13.26 -25.14
CA ASN A 145 8.65 -14.37 -24.50
C ASN A 145 9.34 -13.93 -23.19
N GLN A 146 9.67 -14.90 -22.35
CA GLN A 146 10.22 -14.62 -21.02
C GLN A 146 11.61 -13.95 -21.09
N GLU A 147 12.46 -14.31 -22.06
CA GLU A 147 13.82 -13.75 -22.18
C GLU A 147 13.78 -12.25 -22.48
N THR A 148 12.90 -11.82 -23.39
CA THR A 148 12.71 -10.40 -23.72
C THR A 148 12.25 -9.62 -22.49
N ARG A 149 11.23 -10.12 -21.77
CA ARG A 149 10.77 -9.50 -20.52
C ARG A 149 11.87 -9.45 -19.46
N GLN A 150 12.66 -10.52 -19.33
CA GLN A 150 13.78 -10.56 -18.38
C GLN A 150 14.84 -9.52 -18.73
N GLY A 151 15.18 -9.34 -20.02
CA GLY A 151 16.12 -8.31 -20.48
C GLY A 151 15.70 -6.91 -20.06
N MET A 152 14.44 -6.54 -20.31
CA MET A 152 13.87 -5.24 -19.90
C MET A 152 13.84 -5.07 -18.38
N MET A 153 13.49 -6.13 -17.65
CA MET A 153 13.48 -6.09 -16.19
C MET A 153 14.88 -6.02 -15.58
N ASN A 154 15.90 -6.58 -16.24
CA ASN A 154 17.28 -6.41 -15.79
C ASN A 154 17.73 -4.96 -15.83
N GLU A 155 17.34 -4.20 -16.86
CA GLU A 155 17.57 -2.75 -16.95
C GLU A 155 16.85 -2.03 -15.81
N HIS A 156 15.56 -2.28 -15.63
CA HIS A 156 14.73 -1.69 -14.60
C HIS A 156 15.29 -1.95 -13.19
N ILE A 157 15.66 -3.21 -12.89
CA ILE A 157 16.25 -3.60 -11.61
C ILE A 157 17.61 -2.92 -11.40
N ARG A 158 18.45 -2.80 -12.44
CA ARG A 158 19.76 -2.13 -12.37
C ARG A 158 19.61 -0.66 -11.99
N ILE A 159 18.61 0.03 -12.54
CA ILE A 159 18.30 1.42 -12.21
C ILE A 159 17.79 1.50 -10.75
N GLY A 160 16.81 0.70 -10.37
CA GLY A 160 16.26 0.68 -9.01
C GLY A 160 17.33 0.49 -7.93
N LYS A 161 18.31 -0.37 -8.18
CA LYS A 161 19.42 -0.63 -7.25
C LYS A 161 20.35 0.57 -6.98
N ARG A 162 20.31 1.62 -7.80
CA ARG A 162 21.09 2.85 -7.55
C ARG A 162 20.49 3.70 -6.43
N TYR A 163 19.22 3.45 -6.08
CA TYR A 163 18.44 4.20 -5.11
C TYR A 163 18.23 3.37 -3.84
N GLU A 164 19.33 3.07 -3.14
CA GLU A 164 19.36 2.12 -2.02
C GLU A 164 18.48 2.53 -0.83
N SER A 165 18.26 3.84 -0.64
CA SER A 165 17.40 4.37 0.42
C SER A 165 15.91 4.12 0.18
N ILE A 166 15.50 3.86 -1.07
CA ILE A 166 14.11 3.63 -1.42
C ILE A 166 13.78 2.14 -1.30
N LYS A 167 12.78 1.83 -0.50
CA LYS A 167 12.25 0.47 -0.38
C LYS A 167 10.99 0.31 -1.21
N GLN A 168 10.73 -0.92 -1.66
CA GLN A 168 9.58 -1.21 -2.52
C GLN A 168 8.91 -2.53 -2.14
N LEU A 169 7.62 -2.61 -2.41
CA LEU A 169 6.84 -3.84 -2.35
C LEU A 169 5.91 -3.88 -3.56
N LEU A 170 5.87 -5.01 -4.26
CA LEU A 170 4.94 -5.24 -5.36
C LEU A 170 3.89 -6.25 -4.94
N LEU A 171 2.63 -5.84 -4.99
CA LEU A 171 1.50 -6.69 -4.70
C LEU A 171 0.83 -7.12 -6.00
N TYR A 172 0.36 -8.35 -6.03
CA TYR A 172 -0.30 -8.96 -7.18
C TYR A 172 -1.81 -8.95 -6.96
N SER A 173 -2.55 -8.36 -7.90
CA SER A 173 -4.01 -8.15 -7.84
C SER A 173 -4.74 -8.71 -9.08
N PHE A 174 -4.08 -9.53 -9.89
CA PHE A 174 -4.65 -10.08 -11.14
C PHE A 174 -6.01 -10.73 -10.92
N GLY A 175 -7.04 -10.21 -11.60
CA GLY A 175 -8.40 -10.73 -11.53
C GLY A 175 -9.09 -10.53 -10.17
N LEU A 176 -8.45 -9.78 -9.25
CA LEU A 176 -8.97 -9.48 -7.92
C LEU A 176 -9.53 -8.06 -7.83
N GLN A 177 -8.93 -7.13 -8.55
CA GLN A 177 -9.39 -5.75 -8.73
C GLN A 177 -9.11 -5.33 -10.19
N ASP A 178 -9.39 -4.07 -10.55
CA ASP A 178 -9.20 -3.56 -11.91
C ASP A 178 -7.73 -3.47 -12.33
N GLN A 179 -6.83 -3.19 -11.38
CA GLN A 179 -5.38 -3.18 -11.62
C GLN A 179 -4.79 -4.59 -11.47
N GLU A 180 -3.64 -4.81 -12.10
CA GLU A 180 -2.90 -6.08 -12.01
C GLU A 180 -1.96 -6.11 -10.81
N PHE A 181 -1.46 -4.93 -10.42
CA PHE A 181 -0.54 -4.75 -9.31
C PHE A 181 -0.91 -3.54 -8.47
N VAL A 182 -0.48 -3.55 -7.21
CA VAL A 182 -0.29 -2.35 -6.40
C VAL A 182 1.19 -2.19 -6.13
N VAL A 183 1.75 -1.04 -6.55
CA VAL A 183 3.15 -0.70 -6.29
C VAL A 183 3.21 0.13 -5.04
N VAL A 184 4.12 -0.23 -4.13
CA VAL A 184 4.30 0.40 -2.82
C VAL A 184 5.75 0.81 -2.69
N TYR A 185 6.00 2.07 -2.33
CA TYR A 185 7.33 2.58 -2.01
C TYR A 185 7.35 3.25 -0.65
N GLU A 186 8.45 3.07 0.06
CA GLU A 186 8.80 3.84 1.24
C GLU A 186 10.10 4.61 1.01
N THR A 187 10.13 5.87 1.42
CA THR A 187 11.28 6.74 1.32
C THR A 187 11.31 7.78 2.44
N ASP A 188 12.49 8.29 2.74
CA ASP A 188 12.71 9.47 3.59
C ASP A 188 12.91 10.75 2.76
N ASP A 189 13.08 10.62 1.43
CA ASP A 189 13.34 11.74 0.51
C ASP A 189 12.49 11.65 -0.76
N LEU A 190 11.50 12.55 -0.88
CA LEU A 190 10.60 12.62 -2.04
C LEU A 190 11.31 13.08 -3.31
N ALA A 191 12.38 13.90 -3.21
CA ALA A 191 13.12 14.34 -4.38
C ALA A 191 13.91 13.17 -5.00
N VAL A 192 14.55 12.36 -4.15
CA VAL A 192 15.25 11.14 -4.58
C VAL A 192 14.26 10.14 -5.17
N PHE A 193 13.06 9.98 -4.57
CA PHE A 193 12.02 9.13 -5.14
C PHE A 193 11.54 9.64 -6.51
N SER A 194 11.31 10.94 -6.66
CA SER A 194 10.92 11.54 -7.93
C SER A 194 11.98 11.28 -9.02
N GLN A 195 13.27 11.37 -8.68
CA GLN A 195 14.36 11.07 -9.60
C GLN A 195 14.38 9.58 -9.99
N LEU A 196 14.18 8.66 -9.04
CA LEU A 196 14.03 7.23 -9.34
C LEU A 196 12.92 6.99 -10.37
N VAL A 197 11.74 7.58 -10.16
CA VAL A 197 10.59 7.40 -11.07
C VAL A 197 10.92 7.96 -12.45
N ASN A 198 11.57 9.14 -12.52
CA ASN A 198 12.02 9.73 -13.77
C ASN A 198 12.97 8.79 -14.53
N ASP A 199 13.97 8.24 -13.85
CA ASP A 199 14.93 7.31 -14.48
C ASP A 199 14.25 6.01 -14.93
N LEU A 200 13.31 5.47 -14.16
CA LEU A 200 12.55 4.27 -14.52
C LEU A 200 11.64 4.51 -15.73
N ARG A 201 11.11 5.73 -15.90
CA ARG A 201 10.30 6.09 -17.08
C ARG A 201 11.09 6.16 -18.37
N MET A 202 12.42 6.25 -18.31
CA MET A 202 13.31 6.20 -19.48
C MET A 202 13.68 4.77 -19.91
N THR A 203 13.21 3.74 -19.20
CA THR A 203 13.49 2.33 -19.53
C THR A 203 12.53 1.78 -20.58
N GLU A 204 12.98 0.77 -21.34
CA GLU A 204 12.12 0.08 -22.32
C GLU A 204 10.86 -0.54 -21.69
N ALA A 205 10.93 -1.00 -20.46
CA ALA A 205 9.79 -1.58 -19.74
C ALA A 205 8.61 -0.59 -19.61
N ARG A 206 8.86 0.74 -19.65
CA ARG A 206 7.83 1.79 -19.59
C ARG A 206 6.86 1.73 -20.77
N ARG A 207 7.30 1.35 -21.95
CA ARG A 207 6.47 1.25 -23.17
C ARG A 207 5.29 0.30 -23.00
N PHE A 208 5.41 -0.63 -22.07
CA PHE A 208 4.41 -1.68 -21.80
C PHE A 208 3.61 -1.38 -20.53
N THR A 209 3.53 -0.14 -20.10
CA THR A 209 2.66 0.30 -19.00
C THR A 209 1.38 0.87 -19.57
N LEU A 210 0.24 0.25 -19.24
CA LEU A 210 -1.09 0.72 -19.64
C LEU A 210 -1.59 1.80 -18.67
N GLY A 211 -1.37 1.62 -17.37
CA GLY A 211 -1.81 2.57 -16.34
C GLY A 211 -0.95 2.48 -15.07
N ASP A 212 -0.70 3.63 -14.45
CA ASP A 212 0.04 3.80 -13.20
C ASP A 212 -0.50 4.99 -12.37
N THR A 213 -1.79 5.23 -12.44
CA THR A 213 -2.50 6.31 -11.74
C THR A 213 -3.83 5.82 -11.15
N PRO A 214 -4.35 6.50 -10.11
CA PRO A 214 -3.81 7.65 -9.37
C PRO A 214 -2.61 7.28 -8.49
N VAL A 215 -1.70 8.24 -8.26
CA VAL A 215 -0.57 8.09 -7.33
C VAL A 215 -0.95 8.75 -6.02
N HIS A 216 -0.84 8.02 -4.91
CA HIS A 216 -1.11 8.50 -3.56
C HIS A 216 0.19 8.63 -2.79
N THR A 217 0.51 9.84 -2.33
CA THR A 217 1.66 10.12 -1.47
C THR A 217 1.15 10.47 -0.08
N ALA A 218 1.61 9.73 0.91
CA ALA A 218 1.11 9.80 2.28
C ALA A 218 2.25 9.92 3.29
N VAL A 219 1.99 10.57 4.43
CA VAL A 219 2.94 10.78 5.52
C VAL A 219 2.61 9.85 6.67
N TYR A 220 3.61 9.08 7.12
CA TYR A 220 3.46 8.18 8.25
C TYR A 220 3.32 8.93 9.57
N HIS A 221 2.43 8.43 10.43
CA HIS A 221 2.27 8.90 11.81
C HIS A 221 2.11 7.74 12.78
N THR A 222 2.72 7.89 13.95
CA THR A 222 2.40 7.03 15.10
C THR A 222 0.93 7.23 15.51
N PRO A 223 0.35 6.31 16.30
CA PRO A 223 -1.01 6.47 16.80
C PRO A 223 -1.25 7.81 17.51
N GLU A 224 -0.28 8.27 18.32
CA GLU A 224 -0.35 9.50 19.10
C GLU A 224 -0.27 10.74 18.22
N GLU A 225 0.65 10.75 17.24
CA GLU A 225 0.77 11.85 16.27
C GLU A 225 -0.49 11.98 15.41
N ALA A 226 -1.04 10.85 14.96
CA ALA A 226 -2.29 10.81 14.19
C ALA A 226 -3.45 11.47 14.96
N LEU A 227 -3.59 11.22 16.27
CA LEU A 227 -4.60 11.86 17.09
C LEU A 227 -4.38 13.38 17.19
N SER A 228 -3.14 13.87 17.19
CA SER A 228 -2.86 15.30 17.26
C SER A 228 -3.23 16.07 15.98
N ILE A 229 -3.27 15.37 14.84
CA ILE A 229 -3.62 15.98 13.54
C ILE A 229 -5.13 16.10 13.37
N TRP A 230 -5.88 15.06 13.75
CA TRP A 230 -7.31 14.97 13.43
C TRP A 230 -8.25 15.22 14.61
N CYS A 231 -7.74 15.28 15.83
CA CYS A 231 -8.48 15.53 17.05
C CYS A 231 -8.00 16.76 17.78
#